data_8b8d7c414bda45051725f14d677d9b38
#
_entry.id   8b8d7c414bda45051725f14d677d9b38
#
_cell.length_a   1.000
_cell.length_b   1.000
_cell.length_c   1.000
_cell.angle_alpha   90.00
_cell.angle_beta   90.00
_cell.angle_gamma   90.00
#
_symmetry.space_group_name_H-M   'P 1'
#
loop_
_entity.id
_entity.type
_entity.pdbx_description
1 polymer ?
#
loop_
_entity_poly.entity_id
_entity_poly.type
_entity_poly.pdbx_seq_one_letter_code
_entity_poly.pdbx_strand_id
1 'polypeptide(L)'
;MLFRSGKSTTMCNMIRDLSREEINIVTLEDPVEYHIPGVSQCQINEKTGMTFASGLRAILRQDPDIISVGEIRDGETASIAMRAAITGHLVFSTLHTNDAVSAVYRLKDVGVEPWLVASALRGVVSQRLLRKVCPHCKKGYQPSAEELALLGMPEDSHVTFYKGEGCPECHHSGYTGRRAAFEILMLSGRLRQIGRAHV
;
A
#
# COMPACT_ATOMS: atom_id res chain seq x y z
N MET A 1 18.41 -4.44 -0.16
CA MET A 1 17.83 -3.87 1.09
C MET A 1 16.30 -3.92 0.95
N LEU A 2 15.65 -4.87 1.60
CA LEU A 2 14.19 -5.03 1.53
C LEU A 2 13.53 -3.87 2.29
N PHE A 3 12.92 -2.94 1.58
CA PHE A 3 12.13 -1.86 2.18
C PHE A 3 10.85 -2.43 2.79
N ARG A 4 10.90 -2.83 4.05
CA ARG A 4 9.72 -3.21 4.83
C ARG A 4 8.93 -1.95 5.17
N SER A 5 8.14 -1.46 4.23
CA SER A 5 7.32 -0.25 4.39
C SER A 5 6.02 -0.49 5.19
N GLY A 6 5.77 -1.74 5.60
CA GLY A 6 4.59 -2.14 6.35
C GLY A 6 3.33 -2.38 5.49
N LYS A 7 3.47 -2.51 4.17
CA LYS A 7 2.34 -2.78 3.25
C LYS A 7 1.55 -4.02 3.63
N SER A 8 2.24 -5.16 3.83
CA SER A 8 1.60 -6.43 4.20
C SER A 8 0.82 -6.31 5.52
N THR A 9 1.39 -5.62 6.52
CA THR A 9 0.69 -5.38 7.79
C THR A 9 -0.58 -4.54 7.61
N THR A 10 -0.50 -3.47 6.81
CA THR A 10 -1.66 -2.62 6.52
C THR A 10 -2.72 -3.39 5.75
N MET A 11 -2.33 -4.15 4.72
CA MET A 11 -3.23 -4.99 3.94
C MET A 11 -3.92 -6.05 4.82
N CYS A 12 -3.14 -6.76 5.64
CA CYS A 12 -3.67 -7.75 6.57
C CYS A 12 -4.73 -7.14 7.52
N ASN A 13 -4.47 -5.96 8.07
CA ASN A 13 -5.44 -5.29 8.93
C ASN A 13 -6.71 -4.86 8.17
N MET A 14 -6.58 -4.31 6.97
CA MET A 14 -7.73 -3.96 6.13
C MET A 14 -8.59 -5.19 5.81
N ILE A 15 -7.97 -6.30 5.44
CA ILE A 15 -8.66 -7.57 5.15
C ILE A 15 -9.35 -8.09 6.41
N ARG A 16 -8.67 -8.06 7.56
CA ARG A 16 -9.25 -8.48 8.84
C ARG A 16 -10.46 -7.65 9.25
N ASP A 17 -10.42 -6.33 9.05
CA ASP A 17 -11.53 -5.42 9.36
C ASP A 17 -12.74 -5.65 8.44
N LEU A 18 -12.51 -6.17 7.23
CA LEU A 18 -13.57 -6.49 6.25
C LEU A 18 -14.07 -7.93 6.36
N SER A 19 -13.32 -8.82 7.03
CA SER A 19 -13.67 -10.23 7.16
C SER A 19 -14.92 -10.41 8.02
N ARG A 20 -15.96 -10.97 7.43
CA ARG A 20 -17.26 -11.33 8.05
C ARG A 20 -17.73 -12.65 7.46
N GLU A 21 -18.63 -13.33 8.15
CA GLU A 21 -19.14 -14.66 7.73
C GLU A 21 -19.81 -14.64 6.35
N GLU A 22 -20.44 -13.51 5.97
CA GLU A 22 -21.14 -13.37 4.70
C GLU A 22 -20.26 -12.93 3.53
N ILE A 23 -18.97 -12.63 3.75
CA ILE A 23 -18.07 -12.08 2.74
C ILE A 23 -17.00 -13.10 2.38
N ASN A 24 -16.98 -13.53 1.13
CA ASN A 24 -15.94 -14.42 0.62
C ASN A 24 -14.68 -13.63 0.24
N ILE A 25 -13.64 -13.75 1.07
CA ILE A 25 -12.34 -13.09 0.86
C ILE A 25 -11.30 -14.11 0.44
N VAL A 26 -10.64 -13.87 -0.68
CA VAL A 26 -9.57 -14.73 -1.18
C VAL A 26 -8.30 -13.91 -1.42
N THR A 27 -7.16 -14.42 -0.96
CA THR A 27 -5.86 -13.78 -1.16
C THR A 27 -4.91 -14.64 -1.98
N LEU A 28 -4.02 -13.98 -2.74
CA LEU A 28 -2.86 -14.56 -3.40
C LEU A 28 -1.60 -13.90 -2.85
N GLU A 29 -0.72 -14.65 -2.23
CA GLU A 29 0.44 -14.11 -1.49
C GLU A 29 1.74 -14.83 -1.83
N ASP A 30 2.88 -14.14 -1.73
CA ASP A 30 4.22 -14.68 -1.97
C ASP A 30 5.25 -14.14 -0.95
N PRO A 31 5.41 -14.83 0.20
CA PRO A 31 4.56 -15.88 0.79
C PRO A 31 3.40 -15.32 1.63
N VAL A 32 2.56 -16.20 2.19
CA VAL A 32 1.60 -15.84 3.25
C VAL A 32 2.37 -15.47 4.52
N GLU A 33 2.31 -14.18 4.92
CA GLU A 33 3.03 -13.67 6.10
C GLU A 33 2.22 -13.81 7.40
N TYR A 34 0.90 -13.65 7.32
CA TYR A 34 -0.01 -13.66 8.47
C TYR A 34 -1.22 -14.52 8.17
N HIS A 35 -1.59 -15.39 9.08
CA HIS A 35 -2.85 -16.12 8.97
C HIS A 35 -4.03 -15.25 9.43
N ILE A 36 -5.07 -15.16 8.60
CA ILE A 36 -6.28 -14.37 8.86
C ILE A 36 -7.46 -15.33 8.95
N PRO A 37 -8.09 -15.51 10.14
CA PRO A 37 -9.26 -16.35 10.28
C PRO A 37 -10.40 -15.91 9.36
N GLY A 38 -11.10 -16.88 8.73
CA GLY A 38 -12.22 -16.62 7.83
C GLY A 38 -11.82 -16.15 6.43
N VAL A 39 -10.51 -16.16 6.08
CA VAL A 39 -10.01 -15.77 4.76
C VAL A 39 -9.35 -16.96 4.08
N SER A 40 -9.68 -17.19 2.81
CA SER A 40 -9.03 -18.21 1.96
C SER A 40 -7.71 -17.66 1.42
N GLN A 41 -6.59 -18.08 2.02
CA GLN A 41 -5.26 -17.59 1.66
C GLN A 41 -4.52 -18.61 0.80
N CYS A 42 -4.17 -18.21 -0.43
CA CYS A 42 -3.47 -19.03 -1.40
C CYS A 42 -2.03 -18.54 -1.57
N GLN A 43 -1.07 -19.40 -1.34
CA GLN A 43 0.34 -19.08 -1.56
C GLN A 43 0.74 -19.40 -2.99
N ILE A 44 1.45 -18.45 -3.63
CA ILE A 44 2.04 -18.62 -4.96
C ILE A 44 3.12 -19.69 -4.91
N ASN A 45 3.14 -20.53 -5.95
CA ASN A 45 4.17 -21.55 -6.15
C ASN A 45 4.50 -21.68 -7.64
N GLU A 46 5.45 -20.88 -8.10
CA GLU A 46 5.86 -20.84 -9.51
C GLU A 46 6.38 -22.21 -10.02
N LYS A 47 6.96 -23.03 -9.14
CA LYS A 47 7.44 -24.39 -9.50
C LYS A 47 6.31 -25.31 -9.95
N THR A 48 5.10 -25.10 -9.45
CA THR A 48 3.91 -25.86 -9.83
C THR A 48 3.05 -25.15 -10.89
N GLY A 49 3.52 -24.02 -11.42
CA GLY A 49 2.79 -23.20 -12.39
C GLY A 49 1.72 -22.28 -11.77
N MET A 50 1.67 -22.18 -10.44
CA MET A 50 0.77 -21.26 -9.76
C MET A 50 1.40 -19.88 -9.65
N THR A 51 1.15 -19.04 -10.64
CA THR A 51 1.56 -17.63 -10.69
C THR A 51 0.42 -16.72 -10.18
N PHE A 52 0.69 -15.42 -9.97
CA PHE A 52 -0.36 -14.46 -9.64
C PHE A 52 -1.46 -14.41 -10.71
N ALA A 53 -1.10 -14.43 -11.99
CA ALA A 53 -2.07 -14.39 -13.09
C ALA A 53 -2.93 -15.68 -13.15
N SER A 54 -2.30 -16.88 -13.08
CA SER A 54 -3.04 -18.14 -13.11
C SER A 54 -3.92 -18.33 -11.88
N GLY A 55 -3.41 -17.99 -10.70
CA GLY A 55 -4.16 -18.02 -9.44
C GLY A 55 -5.35 -17.06 -9.45
N LEU A 56 -5.17 -15.84 -9.92
CA LEU A 56 -6.25 -14.85 -10.01
C LEU A 56 -7.38 -15.29 -10.95
N ARG A 57 -7.05 -15.92 -12.09
CA ARG A 57 -8.07 -16.53 -12.97
C ARG A 57 -8.84 -17.66 -12.29
N ALA A 58 -8.18 -18.44 -11.44
CA ALA A 58 -8.83 -19.51 -10.71
C ALA A 58 -9.76 -18.97 -9.62
N ILE A 59 -9.31 -17.96 -8.86
CA ILE A 59 -10.08 -17.31 -7.79
C ILE A 59 -11.35 -16.66 -8.31
N LEU A 60 -11.31 -16.00 -9.48
CA LEU A 60 -12.48 -15.37 -10.09
C LEU A 60 -13.63 -16.35 -10.39
N ARG A 61 -13.39 -17.66 -10.37
CA ARG A 61 -14.41 -18.71 -10.50
C ARG A 61 -14.91 -19.26 -9.16
N GLN A 62 -14.46 -18.68 -8.06
CA GLN A 62 -14.83 -19.08 -6.70
C GLN A 62 -15.80 -18.11 -6.03
N ASP A 63 -16.44 -17.25 -6.84
CA ASP A 63 -17.41 -16.23 -6.39
C ASP A 63 -16.87 -15.38 -5.21
N PRO A 64 -15.71 -14.73 -5.34
CA PRO A 64 -15.16 -13.91 -4.28
C PRO A 64 -15.83 -12.53 -4.26
N ASP A 65 -16.09 -11.99 -3.08
CA ASP A 65 -16.48 -10.58 -2.90
C ASP A 65 -15.25 -9.68 -2.89
N ILE A 66 -14.20 -10.13 -2.20
CA ILE A 66 -12.95 -9.40 -2.01
C ILE A 66 -11.76 -10.26 -2.45
N ILE A 67 -10.91 -9.68 -3.28
CA ILE A 67 -9.68 -10.31 -3.76
C ILE A 67 -8.48 -9.48 -3.30
N SER A 68 -7.50 -10.13 -2.68
CA SER A 68 -6.21 -9.49 -2.39
C SER A 68 -5.10 -10.14 -3.21
N VAL A 69 -4.48 -9.38 -4.09
CA VAL A 69 -3.30 -9.80 -4.85
C VAL A 69 -2.08 -9.19 -4.16
N GLY A 70 -1.22 -10.03 -3.60
CA GLY A 70 -0.09 -9.59 -2.78
C GLY A 70 0.74 -8.49 -3.43
N GLU A 71 1.05 -8.65 -4.72
CA GLU A 71 1.65 -7.58 -5.53
C GLU A 71 1.36 -7.75 -7.03
N ILE A 72 1.38 -6.63 -7.76
CA ILE A 72 1.33 -6.60 -9.22
C ILE A 72 2.73 -6.34 -9.75
N ARG A 73 3.30 -7.32 -10.45
CA ARG A 73 4.63 -7.24 -11.07
C ARG A 73 4.56 -7.04 -12.59
N ASP A 74 3.51 -7.53 -13.22
CA ASP A 74 3.34 -7.64 -14.67
C ASP A 74 1.98 -7.16 -15.15
N GLY A 75 1.88 -6.90 -16.47
CA GLY A 75 0.67 -6.37 -17.11
C GLY A 75 -0.48 -7.37 -17.18
N GLU A 76 -0.18 -8.68 -17.23
CA GLU A 76 -1.20 -9.72 -17.28
C GLU A 76 -1.98 -9.75 -15.96
N THR A 77 -1.28 -9.86 -14.83
CA THR A 77 -1.86 -9.81 -13.48
C THR A 77 -2.62 -8.50 -13.26
N ALA A 78 -2.00 -7.36 -13.66
CA ALA A 78 -2.62 -6.04 -13.54
C ALA A 78 -3.95 -5.96 -14.32
N SER A 79 -3.97 -6.41 -15.57
CA SER A 79 -5.16 -6.37 -16.42
C SER A 79 -6.30 -7.24 -15.88
N ILE A 80 -5.99 -8.44 -15.37
CA ILE A 80 -6.99 -9.33 -14.76
C ILE A 80 -7.56 -8.67 -13.49
N ALA A 81 -6.72 -8.14 -12.61
CA ALA A 81 -7.13 -7.47 -11.38
C ALA A 81 -8.04 -6.26 -11.65
N MET A 82 -7.68 -5.42 -12.63
CA MET A 82 -8.49 -4.27 -13.02
C MET A 82 -9.84 -4.68 -13.61
N ARG A 83 -9.89 -5.71 -14.45
CA ARG A 83 -11.15 -6.24 -14.99
C ARG A 83 -12.05 -6.81 -13.89
N ALA A 84 -11.48 -7.54 -12.94
CA ALA A 84 -12.21 -8.01 -11.77
C ALA A 84 -12.83 -6.85 -10.97
N ALA A 85 -12.09 -5.75 -10.78
CA ALA A 85 -12.61 -4.57 -10.09
C ALA A 85 -13.78 -3.89 -10.85
N ILE A 86 -13.75 -3.90 -12.19
CA ILE A 86 -14.85 -3.35 -13.01
C ILE A 86 -16.09 -4.24 -12.93
N THR A 87 -15.92 -5.56 -12.82
CA THR A 87 -17.03 -6.51 -12.77
C THR A 87 -17.66 -6.67 -11.38
N GLY A 88 -17.25 -5.87 -10.41
CA GLY A 88 -17.94 -5.75 -9.11
C GLY A 88 -17.14 -6.23 -7.90
N HIS A 89 -15.98 -6.86 -8.09
CA HIS A 89 -15.15 -7.31 -6.98
C HIS A 89 -14.39 -6.15 -6.33
N LEU A 90 -14.23 -6.17 -5.02
CA LEU A 90 -13.31 -5.29 -4.34
C LEU A 90 -11.89 -5.89 -4.41
N VAL A 91 -10.99 -5.24 -5.14
CA VAL A 91 -9.64 -5.75 -5.36
C VAL A 91 -8.62 -4.89 -4.63
N PHE A 92 -7.83 -5.51 -3.78
CA PHE A 92 -6.65 -4.93 -3.15
C PHE A 92 -5.37 -5.47 -3.79
N SER A 93 -4.37 -4.62 -3.93
CA SER A 93 -3.03 -5.06 -4.34
C SER A 93 -1.97 -4.10 -3.87
N THR A 94 -0.69 -4.50 -4.02
CA THR A 94 0.44 -3.62 -3.76
C THR A 94 1.26 -3.38 -5.03
N LEU A 95 1.88 -2.20 -5.08
CA LEU A 95 2.83 -1.80 -6.10
C LEU A 95 4.12 -1.30 -5.44
N HIS A 96 5.22 -1.35 -6.16
CA HIS A 96 6.48 -0.76 -5.74
C HIS A 96 6.66 0.60 -6.42
N THR A 97 6.15 1.65 -5.78
CA THR A 97 6.27 3.05 -6.23
C THR A 97 6.69 3.95 -5.06
N ASN A 98 7.22 5.12 -5.38
CA ASN A 98 7.72 6.06 -4.38
C ASN A 98 6.62 6.93 -3.76
N ASP A 99 5.56 7.19 -4.49
CA ASP A 99 4.43 8.03 -4.11
C ASP A 99 3.13 7.49 -4.72
N ALA A 100 1.99 8.08 -4.37
CA ALA A 100 0.69 7.60 -4.81
C ALA A 100 0.41 7.89 -6.30
N VAL A 101 0.92 9.00 -6.84
CA VAL A 101 0.73 9.37 -8.24
C VAL A 101 1.53 8.46 -9.16
N SER A 102 2.76 8.13 -8.78
CA SER A 102 3.63 7.20 -9.53
C SER A 102 3.02 5.80 -9.70
N ALA A 103 2.07 5.40 -8.84
CA ALA A 103 1.37 4.13 -9.00
C ALA A 103 0.53 4.09 -10.29
N VAL A 104 -0.08 5.21 -10.68
CA VAL A 104 -0.85 5.32 -11.93
C VAL A 104 0.07 5.14 -13.15
N TYR A 105 1.22 5.82 -13.15
CA TYR A 105 2.23 5.66 -14.20
C TYR A 105 2.76 4.22 -14.25
N ARG A 106 3.04 3.63 -13.09
CA ARG A 106 3.52 2.23 -13.04
C ARG A 106 2.53 1.23 -13.63
N LEU A 107 1.23 1.40 -13.41
CA LEU A 107 0.21 0.57 -14.04
C LEU A 107 0.22 0.71 -15.56
N LYS A 108 0.41 1.91 -16.08
CA LYS A 108 0.57 2.15 -17.51
C LYS A 108 1.85 1.50 -18.05
N ASP A 109 2.97 1.64 -17.36
CA ASP A 109 4.28 1.10 -17.76
C ASP A 109 4.28 -0.43 -17.85
N VAL A 110 3.53 -1.12 -16.99
CA VAL A 110 3.36 -2.58 -17.07
C VAL A 110 2.36 -3.01 -18.16
N GLY A 111 1.81 -2.07 -18.92
CA GLY A 111 0.96 -2.33 -20.09
C GLY A 111 -0.54 -2.32 -19.82
N VAL A 112 -1.00 -1.75 -18.70
CA VAL A 112 -2.44 -1.59 -18.48
C VAL A 112 -2.98 -0.41 -19.29
N GLU A 113 -4.04 -0.63 -20.03
CA GLU A 113 -4.71 0.40 -20.81
C GLU A 113 -5.21 1.55 -19.91
N PRO A 114 -4.97 2.83 -20.30
CA PRO A 114 -5.33 3.99 -19.46
C PRO A 114 -6.80 4.04 -19.07
N TRP A 115 -7.71 3.68 -19.99
CA TRP A 115 -9.15 3.63 -19.73
C TRP A 115 -9.52 2.59 -18.66
N LEU A 116 -8.77 1.48 -18.62
CA LEU A 116 -8.97 0.40 -17.63
C LEU A 116 -8.55 0.87 -16.25
N VAL A 117 -7.41 1.56 -16.12
CA VAL A 117 -6.96 2.19 -14.88
C VAL A 117 -7.99 3.22 -14.41
N ALA A 118 -8.43 4.13 -15.28
CA ALA A 118 -9.41 5.17 -14.96
C ALA A 118 -10.76 4.60 -14.50
N SER A 119 -11.16 3.44 -15.02
CA SER A 119 -12.43 2.79 -14.68
C SER A 119 -12.36 1.99 -13.38
N ALA A 120 -11.26 1.26 -13.15
CA ALA A 120 -11.11 0.32 -12.05
C ALA A 120 -10.53 0.97 -10.77
N LEU A 121 -9.48 1.80 -10.91
CA LEU A 121 -8.74 2.32 -9.77
C LEU A 121 -9.61 3.27 -8.93
N ARG A 122 -9.70 3.02 -7.63
CA ARG A 122 -10.48 3.81 -6.67
C ARG A 122 -9.61 4.72 -5.83
N GLY A 123 -8.48 4.23 -5.41
CA GLY A 123 -7.53 4.97 -4.60
C GLY A 123 -6.17 4.31 -4.54
N VAL A 124 -5.19 5.07 -4.17
CA VAL A 124 -3.82 4.63 -3.92
C VAL A 124 -3.38 5.16 -2.57
N VAL A 125 -2.77 4.30 -1.78
CA VAL A 125 -2.17 4.65 -0.49
C VAL A 125 -0.67 4.40 -0.58
N SER A 126 0.13 5.46 -0.62
CA SER A 126 1.58 5.37 -0.46
C SER A 126 1.92 5.46 1.03
N GLN A 127 2.73 4.51 1.50
CA GLN A 127 3.04 4.35 2.92
C GLN A 127 4.54 4.40 3.18
N ARG A 128 4.92 5.17 4.19
CA ARG A 128 6.29 5.23 4.72
C ARG A 128 6.27 4.95 6.22
N LEU A 129 7.27 4.22 6.70
CA LEU A 129 7.47 4.01 8.13
C LEU A 129 8.53 4.97 8.65
N LEU A 130 8.12 5.88 9.51
CA LEU A 130 8.98 6.82 10.23
C LEU A 130 9.41 6.21 11.55
N ARG A 131 10.67 6.42 11.94
CA ARG A 131 11.15 6.03 13.27
C ARG A 131 10.56 6.96 14.33
N LYS A 132 10.09 6.41 15.43
CA LYS A 132 9.61 7.20 16.57
C LYS A 132 10.78 7.58 17.45
N VAL A 133 10.84 8.84 17.87
CA VAL A 133 11.80 9.31 18.87
C VAL A 133 11.59 8.53 20.18
N CYS A 134 12.67 8.06 20.76
CA CYS A 134 12.64 7.34 22.03
C CYS A 134 12.10 8.24 23.15
N PRO A 135 11.05 7.83 23.90
CA PRO A 135 10.47 8.64 24.95
C PRO A 135 11.42 8.88 26.11
N HIS A 136 12.35 7.95 26.38
CA HIS A 136 13.27 8.01 27.51
C HIS A 136 14.42 9.01 27.33
N CYS A 137 14.84 9.25 26.07
CA CYS A 137 15.91 10.21 25.78
C CYS A 137 15.48 11.31 24.81
N LYS A 138 14.18 11.53 24.69
CA LYS A 138 13.59 12.60 23.89
C LYS A 138 13.99 13.97 24.44
N LYS A 139 14.56 14.82 23.57
CA LYS A 139 14.94 16.20 23.90
C LYS A 139 14.37 17.16 22.85
N GLY A 140 13.77 18.24 23.35
CA GLY A 140 13.27 19.30 22.49
C GLY A 140 14.43 20.19 22.01
N TYR A 141 14.31 20.68 20.78
CA TYR A 141 15.21 21.68 20.22
C TYR A 141 14.47 22.64 19.28
N GLN A 142 15.03 23.83 19.06
CA GLN A 142 14.51 24.75 18.08
C GLN A 142 15.05 24.34 16.69
N PRO A 143 14.17 24.15 15.68
CA PRO A 143 14.60 23.78 14.34
C PRO A 143 15.37 24.93 13.67
N SER A 144 16.29 24.58 12.77
CA SER A 144 16.95 25.55 11.90
C SER A 144 16.01 26.06 10.79
N ALA A 145 16.34 27.20 10.18
CA ALA A 145 15.59 27.71 9.03
C ALA A 145 15.52 26.69 7.87
N GLU A 146 16.60 25.91 7.66
CA GLU A 146 16.65 24.86 6.66
C GLU A 146 15.66 23.71 6.97
N GLU A 147 15.57 23.29 8.25
CA GLU A 147 14.62 22.25 8.69
C GLU A 147 13.17 22.71 8.55
N LEU A 148 12.89 23.99 8.84
CA LEU A 148 11.57 24.58 8.63
C LEU A 148 11.20 24.64 7.14
N ALA A 149 12.12 25.08 6.29
CA ALA A 149 11.92 25.16 4.85
C ALA A 149 11.65 23.78 4.22
N LEU A 150 12.35 22.73 4.64
CA LEU A 150 12.12 21.34 4.20
C LEU A 150 10.69 20.86 4.49
N LEU A 151 10.05 21.40 5.53
CA LEU A 151 8.68 21.04 5.91
C LEU A 151 7.65 22.04 5.36
N GLY A 152 8.09 23.04 4.56
CA GLY A 152 7.23 24.10 4.05
C GLY A 152 6.66 25.00 5.15
N MET A 153 7.36 25.14 6.29
CA MET A 153 6.96 25.96 7.42
C MET A 153 7.63 27.36 7.32
N PRO A 154 6.92 28.42 7.76
CA PRO A 154 7.52 29.76 7.86
C PRO A 154 8.74 29.76 8.80
N GLU A 155 9.74 30.60 8.48
CA GLU A 155 10.98 30.74 9.28
C GLU A 155 10.73 31.25 10.71
N ASP A 156 9.68 32.03 10.92
CA ASP A 156 9.25 32.58 12.20
C ASP A 156 8.38 31.62 13.03
N SER A 157 8.26 30.34 12.59
CA SER A 157 7.47 29.36 13.31
C SER A 157 8.06 29.01 14.67
N HIS A 158 7.34 29.32 15.75
CA HIS A 158 7.70 28.97 17.13
C HIS A 158 7.29 27.52 17.44
N VAL A 159 7.97 26.55 16.84
CA VAL A 159 7.72 25.11 17.04
C VAL A 159 8.92 24.44 17.69
N THR A 160 8.65 23.50 18.60
CA THR A 160 9.70 22.69 19.21
C THR A 160 9.75 21.34 18.49
N PHE A 161 10.89 21.01 17.90
CA PHE A 161 11.16 19.67 17.37
C PHE A 161 11.80 18.81 18.45
N TYR A 162 11.79 17.50 18.19
CA TYR A 162 12.31 16.53 19.14
C TYR A 162 13.27 15.55 18.47
N LYS A 163 14.37 15.28 19.14
CA LYS A 163 15.33 14.22 18.77
C LYS A 163 15.63 13.33 19.96
N GLY A 164 16.07 12.10 19.71
CA GLY A 164 16.57 11.21 20.73
C GLY A 164 18.09 11.34 20.84
N GLU A 165 18.61 11.55 22.06
CA GLU A 165 20.05 11.63 22.28
C GLU A 165 20.74 10.26 22.33
N GLY A 166 19.95 9.20 22.49
CA GLY A 166 20.44 7.84 22.71
C GLY A 166 20.49 7.49 24.20
N CYS A 167 19.98 6.33 24.54
CA CYS A 167 20.02 5.78 25.89
C CYS A 167 20.05 4.24 25.84
N PRO A 168 20.31 3.54 26.94
CA PRO A 168 20.30 2.07 26.97
C PRO A 168 19.00 1.46 26.47
N GLU A 169 17.83 2.05 26.79
CA GLU A 169 16.50 1.57 26.39
C GLU A 169 16.29 1.55 24.85
N CYS A 170 16.93 2.44 24.12
CA CYS A 170 16.88 2.47 22.65
C CYS A 170 18.18 1.95 22.00
N HIS A 171 19.03 1.27 22.74
CA HIS A 171 20.36 0.82 22.31
C HIS A 171 21.16 1.96 21.67
N HIS A 172 21.15 3.12 22.29
CA HIS A 172 21.83 4.36 21.86
C HIS A 172 21.44 4.89 20.47
N SER A 173 20.35 4.35 19.88
CA SER A 173 19.89 4.79 18.55
C SER A 173 19.09 6.11 18.56
N GLY A 174 18.58 6.53 19.70
CA GLY A 174 17.66 7.67 19.85
C GLY A 174 16.22 7.39 19.39
N TYR A 175 15.93 6.16 18.92
CA TYR A 175 14.62 5.82 18.34
C TYR A 175 14.09 4.49 18.87
N THR A 176 12.74 4.38 19.00
CA THR A 176 12.06 3.17 19.46
C THR A 176 10.76 2.98 18.70
N GLY A 177 10.68 1.88 17.93
CA GLY A 177 9.51 1.57 17.11
C GLY A 177 9.36 2.47 15.88
N ARG A 178 8.22 2.29 15.18
CA ARG A 178 7.92 2.96 13.91
C ARG A 178 6.48 3.45 13.91
N ARG A 179 6.19 4.47 13.11
CA ARG A 179 4.85 4.98 12.83
C ARG A 179 4.68 5.13 11.32
N ALA A 180 3.53 4.72 10.82
CA ALA A 180 3.20 4.92 9.42
C ALA A 180 2.79 6.37 9.16
N ALA A 181 3.29 6.91 8.04
CA ALA A 181 2.78 8.11 7.39
C ALA A 181 2.20 7.70 6.05
N PHE A 182 1.10 8.31 5.67
CA PHE A 182 0.35 7.95 4.46
C PHE A 182 0.19 9.16 3.55
N GLU A 183 0.38 8.94 2.27
CA GLU A 183 -0.11 9.78 1.19
C GLU A 183 -1.28 9.05 0.55
N ILE A 184 -2.44 9.70 0.45
CA ILE A 184 -3.67 9.07 -0.04
C ILE A 184 -4.16 9.82 -1.27
N LEU A 185 -4.22 9.12 -2.40
CA LEU A 185 -4.80 9.60 -3.65
C LEU A 185 -6.15 8.90 -3.87
N MET A 186 -7.24 9.64 -3.77
CA MET A 186 -8.57 9.15 -4.12
C MET A 186 -8.94 9.58 -5.54
N LEU A 187 -9.29 8.63 -6.39
CA LEU A 187 -9.70 8.93 -7.76
C LEU A 187 -11.19 9.31 -7.79
N SER A 188 -11.45 10.61 -7.72
CA SER A 188 -12.79 11.17 -7.85
C SER A 188 -13.41 10.88 -9.23
N GLY A 189 -14.74 10.99 -9.36
CA GLY A 189 -15.43 10.83 -10.64
C GLY A 189 -14.89 11.75 -11.73
N ARG A 190 -14.49 12.98 -11.39
CA ARG A 190 -13.90 13.96 -12.30
C ARG A 190 -12.53 13.52 -12.83
N LEU A 191 -11.65 12.99 -11.98
CA LEU A 191 -10.33 12.47 -12.41
C LEU A 191 -10.49 11.25 -13.34
N ARG A 192 -11.48 10.39 -13.08
CA ARG A 192 -11.79 9.23 -13.93
C ARG A 192 -12.33 9.62 -15.31
N GLN A 193 -13.08 10.72 -15.41
CA GLN A 193 -13.58 11.24 -16.71
C GLN A 193 -12.45 11.73 -17.60
N ILE A 194 -11.43 12.40 -17.05
CA ILE A 194 -10.25 12.86 -17.80
C ILE A 194 -9.52 11.67 -18.44
N GLY A 195 -9.36 10.56 -17.72
CA GLY A 195 -8.72 9.34 -18.25
C GLY A 195 -9.52 8.65 -19.37
N ARG A 196 -10.82 8.91 -19.48
CA ARG A 196 -11.67 8.37 -20.55
C ARG A 196 -11.69 9.26 -21.80
N ALA A 197 -11.38 10.53 -21.67
CA ALA A 197 -11.46 11.51 -22.78
C ALA A 197 -10.25 11.45 -23.75
N HIS A 198 -9.25 10.64 -23.46
CA HIS A 198 -8.05 10.47 -24.28
C HIS A 198 -7.93 9.06 -24.92
N VAL A 199 -9.08 8.43 -25.22
CA VAL A 199 -9.16 7.19 -26.02
C VAL A 199 -9.78 7.50 -27.36
#